data_7cd03ca37583a70e6eb210b3764057c4
#
_entry.id   7cd03ca37583a70e6eb210b3764057c4
#
_cell.length_a   1.000
_cell.length_b   1.000
_cell.length_c   1.000
_cell.angle_alpha   90.00
_cell.angle_beta   90.00
_cell.angle_gamma   90.00
#
_symmetry.space_group_name_H-M   'P 1'
#
loop_
_entity.id
_entity.type
_entity.pdbx_description
1 polymer ?
#
loop_
_entity_poly.entity_id
_entity_poly.type
_entity_poly.pdbx_seq_one_letter_code
_entity_poly.pdbx_strand_id
1 'polypeptide(L)'
;ESLLRFLFRTSEKKPLILVLDEYPYLRENAKGLDSVLQSVIDEYRDRSNMKLIICGSYVDTMKELLAKQNPLYGRIDLTLNLKPMDYYESALFYPAFSDEDKVRIYSVFGGIPYYNRLIDGKKSVRENIIELIASPGARLENEVSMYLSSEISKITNANEVFEALAKGFSRYKDILDQSHVSSGPALVDVLDKLIRMDVVDKITPI
;
A
#
# COMPACT_ATOMS: atom_id res chain seq x y z
N GLU A 1 -9.50 -24.58 -5.67
CA GLU A 1 -10.87 -24.60 -6.20
C GLU A 1 -11.83 -25.30 -5.25
N SER A 2 -11.60 -26.53 -4.85
CA SER A 2 -12.52 -27.31 -3.97
C SER A 2 -12.85 -26.60 -2.65
N LEU A 3 -11.86 -25.98 -2.01
CA LEU A 3 -12.05 -25.21 -0.78
C LEU A 3 -12.97 -24.00 -1.01
N LEU A 4 -12.74 -23.24 -2.08
CA LEU A 4 -13.57 -22.07 -2.40
C LEU A 4 -15.03 -22.51 -2.65
N ARG A 5 -15.26 -23.53 -3.47
CA ARG A 5 -16.61 -24.09 -3.71
C ARG A 5 -17.28 -24.55 -2.41
N PHE A 6 -16.54 -25.20 -1.53
CA PHE A 6 -17.06 -25.60 -0.21
C PHE A 6 -17.50 -24.38 0.63
N LEU A 7 -16.69 -23.33 0.69
CA LEU A 7 -17.02 -22.12 1.44
C LEU A 7 -18.23 -21.40 0.83
N PHE A 8 -18.29 -21.22 -0.48
CA PHE A 8 -19.43 -20.61 -1.15
C PHE A 8 -20.71 -21.41 -0.97
N ARG A 9 -20.67 -22.74 -1.09
CA ARG A 9 -21.81 -23.62 -0.80
C ARG A 9 -22.27 -23.50 0.68
N THR A 10 -21.33 -23.40 1.61
CA THR A 10 -21.66 -23.23 3.02
C THR A 10 -22.35 -21.90 3.25
N SER A 11 -21.97 -20.86 2.50
CA SER A 11 -22.57 -19.52 2.62
C SER A 11 -24.00 -19.45 2.09
N GLU A 12 -24.48 -20.40 1.31
CA GLU A 12 -25.92 -20.50 0.94
C GLU A 12 -26.82 -20.64 2.17
N LYS A 13 -26.32 -21.32 3.22
CA LYS A 13 -27.06 -21.57 4.44
C LYS A 13 -26.78 -20.56 5.55
N LYS A 14 -25.60 -19.98 5.56
CA LYS A 14 -25.13 -19.08 6.62
C LYS A 14 -24.20 -18.01 6.00
N PRO A 15 -24.47 -16.72 6.24
CA PRO A 15 -23.58 -15.65 5.76
C PRO A 15 -22.14 -15.89 6.21
N LEU A 16 -21.20 -15.76 5.29
CA LEU A 16 -19.77 -15.91 5.54
C LEU A 16 -19.03 -14.70 4.98
N ILE A 17 -17.95 -14.35 5.67
CA ILE A 17 -16.96 -13.39 5.19
C ILE A 17 -15.66 -14.15 4.95
N LEU A 18 -15.17 -14.12 3.72
CA LEU A 18 -13.87 -14.66 3.34
C LEU A 18 -12.94 -13.51 3.02
N VAL A 19 -11.82 -13.42 3.73
CA VAL A 19 -10.78 -12.43 3.48
C VAL A 19 -9.57 -13.14 2.85
N LEU A 20 -9.17 -12.69 1.68
CA LEU A 20 -7.92 -13.09 1.02
C LEU A 20 -6.93 -11.95 1.18
N ASP A 21 -6.15 -12.03 2.25
CA ASP A 21 -5.10 -11.05 2.55
C ASP A 21 -3.84 -11.36 1.74
N GLU A 22 -3.07 -10.33 1.43
CA GLU A 22 -1.89 -10.40 0.56
C GLU A 22 -2.18 -11.16 -0.76
N TYR A 23 -3.31 -10.82 -1.38
CA TYR A 23 -3.78 -11.46 -2.61
C TYR A 23 -2.74 -11.46 -3.76
N PRO A 24 -1.95 -10.41 -3.97
CA PRO A 24 -0.87 -10.42 -4.95
C PRO A 24 0.08 -11.60 -4.77
N TYR A 25 0.45 -11.91 -3.53
CA TYR A 25 1.31 -13.03 -3.20
C TYR A 25 0.63 -14.41 -3.44
N LEU A 26 -0.66 -14.50 -3.12
CA LEU A 26 -1.45 -15.70 -3.44
C LEU A 26 -1.54 -15.91 -4.95
N ARG A 27 -1.74 -14.85 -5.73
CA ARG A 27 -1.84 -14.85 -7.19
C ARG A 27 -0.55 -15.33 -7.87
N GLU A 28 0.61 -14.88 -7.38
CA GLU A 28 1.93 -15.31 -7.86
C GLU A 28 2.14 -16.82 -7.67
N ASN A 29 1.73 -17.36 -6.52
CA ASN A 29 1.93 -18.75 -6.16
C ASN A 29 0.84 -19.70 -6.68
N ALA A 30 -0.35 -19.21 -6.98
CA ALA A 30 -1.48 -19.99 -7.49
C ALA A 30 -1.90 -19.50 -8.87
N LYS A 31 -1.19 -19.97 -9.92
CA LYS A 31 -1.49 -19.59 -11.30
C LYS A 31 -2.96 -19.86 -11.64
N GLY A 32 -3.63 -18.86 -12.22
CA GLY A 32 -5.03 -18.96 -12.62
C GLY A 32 -6.03 -18.73 -11.47
N LEU A 33 -5.59 -18.25 -10.30
CA LEU A 33 -6.45 -17.98 -9.16
C LEU A 33 -7.60 -17.02 -9.50
N ASP A 34 -7.34 -15.96 -10.28
CA ASP A 34 -8.35 -15.00 -10.75
C ASP A 34 -9.48 -15.73 -11.52
N SER A 35 -9.12 -16.67 -12.41
CA SER A 35 -10.10 -17.44 -13.18
C SER A 35 -10.89 -18.44 -12.33
N VAL A 36 -10.24 -19.03 -11.32
CA VAL A 36 -10.92 -19.91 -10.36
C VAL A 36 -11.92 -19.11 -9.54
N LEU A 37 -11.53 -17.94 -9.04
CA LEU A 37 -12.43 -17.04 -8.32
C LEU A 37 -13.58 -16.59 -9.21
N GLN A 38 -13.31 -16.21 -10.46
CA GLN A 38 -14.33 -15.86 -11.43
C GLN A 38 -15.37 -16.99 -11.56
N SER A 39 -14.91 -18.21 -11.81
CA SER A 39 -15.79 -19.37 -12.01
C SER A 39 -16.67 -19.62 -10.79
N VAL A 40 -16.10 -19.53 -9.58
CA VAL A 40 -16.83 -19.77 -8.33
C VAL A 40 -17.81 -18.63 -8.04
N ILE A 41 -17.40 -17.38 -8.21
CA ILE A 41 -18.30 -16.23 -8.03
C ILE A 41 -19.49 -16.31 -8.98
N ASP A 42 -19.25 -16.60 -10.25
CA ASP A 42 -20.33 -16.70 -11.26
C ASP A 42 -21.29 -17.86 -10.98
N GLU A 43 -20.76 -19.02 -10.55
CA GLU A 43 -21.58 -20.19 -10.19
C GLU A 43 -22.49 -19.93 -8.99
N TYR A 44 -22.03 -19.16 -8.02
CA TYR A 44 -22.74 -18.95 -6.75
C TYR A 44 -23.38 -17.54 -6.61
N ARG A 45 -23.30 -16.68 -7.63
CA ARG A 45 -23.71 -15.27 -7.61
C ARG A 45 -25.09 -15.06 -6.96
N ASP A 46 -26.08 -15.82 -7.36
CA ASP A 46 -27.49 -15.62 -6.98
C ASP A 46 -27.92 -16.48 -5.79
N ARG A 47 -27.02 -17.31 -5.25
CA ARG A 47 -27.33 -18.31 -4.21
C ARG A 47 -26.55 -18.08 -2.93
N SER A 48 -25.39 -17.47 -3.04
CA SER A 48 -24.44 -17.34 -1.94
C SER A 48 -24.64 -16.03 -1.17
N ASN A 49 -24.50 -16.12 0.16
CA ASN A 49 -24.41 -14.98 1.05
C ASN A 49 -22.94 -14.73 1.45
N MET A 50 -22.01 -15.02 0.53
CA MET A 50 -20.58 -14.79 0.73
C MET A 50 -20.24 -13.29 0.55
N LYS A 51 -19.51 -12.73 1.50
CA LYS A 51 -18.77 -11.49 1.31
C LYS A 51 -17.30 -11.84 1.12
N LEU A 52 -16.80 -11.67 -0.10
CA LEU A 52 -15.39 -11.89 -0.41
C LEU A 52 -14.66 -10.55 -0.36
N ILE A 53 -13.62 -10.48 0.45
CA ILE A 53 -12.74 -9.32 0.58
C ILE A 53 -11.36 -9.74 0.07
N ILE A 54 -10.84 -8.99 -0.88
CA ILE A 54 -9.50 -9.20 -1.44
C ILE A 54 -8.69 -7.97 -1.08
N CYS A 55 -7.58 -8.13 -0.39
CA CYS A 55 -6.68 -7.03 -0.02
C CYS A 55 -5.22 -7.39 -0.28
N GLY A 56 -4.40 -6.37 -0.40
CA GLY A 56 -2.98 -6.49 -0.62
C GLY A 56 -2.30 -5.13 -0.70
N SER A 57 -1.02 -5.11 -0.37
CA SER A 57 -0.19 -3.91 -0.36
C SER A 57 0.31 -3.49 -1.74
N TYR A 58 0.37 -4.42 -2.70
CA TYR A 58 0.83 -4.13 -4.07
C TYR A 58 -0.24 -3.42 -4.88
N VAL A 59 -0.26 -2.10 -4.80
CA VAL A 59 -1.28 -1.22 -5.40
C VAL A 59 -1.46 -1.49 -6.90
N ASP A 60 -0.37 -1.68 -7.64
CA ASP A 60 -0.40 -1.93 -9.09
C ASP A 60 -1.11 -3.26 -9.41
N THR A 61 -0.74 -4.34 -8.73
CA THR A 61 -1.39 -5.64 -8.88
C THR A 61 -2.87 -5.59 -8.49
N MET A 62 -3.22 -4.85 -7.45
CA MET A 62 -4.62 -4.69 -7.04
C MET A 62 -5.41 -3.88 -8.06
N LYS A 63 -4.83 -2.84 -8.68
CA LYS A 63 -5.44 -2.11 -9.79
C LYS A 63 -5.63 -2.97 -11.05
N GLU A 64 -4.75 -3.93 -11.32
CA GLU A 64 -4.91 -4.88 -12.42
C GLU A 64 -6.20 -5.72 -12.33
N LEU A 65 -6.69 -6.00 -11.12
CA LEU A 65 -7.94 -6.74 -10.93
C LEU A 65 -9.16 -6.00 -11.52
N LEU A 66 -9.06 -4.68 -11.65
CA LEU A 66 -10.10 -3.81 -12.23
C LEU A 66 -9.98 -3.68 -13.75
N ALA A 67 -8.93 -4.20 -14.36
CA ALA A 67 -8.69 -4.08 -15.79
C ALA A 67 -9.63 -5.00 -16.58
N LYS A 68 -10.10 -4.54 -17.76
CA LYS A 68 -11.07 -5.27 -18.60
C LYS A 68 -10.65 -6.69 -18.98
N GLN A 69 -9.35 -6.93 -19.08
CA GLN A 69 -8.78 -8.25 -19.41
C GLN A 69 -8.67 -9.19 -18.19
N ASN A 70 -8.88 -8.69 -16.98
CA ASN A 70 -8.82 -9.52 -15.78
C ASN A 70 -10.12 -10.31 -15.59
N PRO A 71 -10.04 -11.61 -15.23
CA PRO A 71 -11.23 -12.44 -14.98
C PRO A 71 -12.19 -11.89 -13.93
N LEU A 72 -11.70 -11.09 -12.96
CA LEU A 72 -12.53 -10.48 -11.92
C LEU A 72 -13.20 -9.17 -12.33
N TYR A 73 -12.91 -8.65 -13.52
CA TYR A 73 -13.57 -7.45 -14.03
C TYR A 73 -15.11 -7.61 -14.05
N GLY A 74 -15.81 -6.59 -13.52
CA GLY A 74 -17.26 -6.60 -13.40
C GLY A 74 -17.84 -7.52 -12.32
N ARG A 75 -16.98 -8.05 -11.42
CA ARG A 75 -17.36 -8.89 -10.27
C ARG A 75 -16.99 -8.25 -8.94
N ILE A 76 -16.43 -7.06 -8.99
CA ILE A 76 -16.02 -6.28 -7.83
C ILE A 76 -17.06 -5.18 -7.62
N ASP A 77 -17.78 -5.23 -6.51
CA ASP A 77 -18.84 -4.29 -6.17
C ASP A 77 -18.32 -3.02 -5.51
N LEU A 78 -17.20 -3.13 -4.77
CA LEU A 78 -16.61 -2.01 -4.02
C LEU A 78 -15.08 -2.09 -4.08
N THR A 79 -14.47 -0.96 -4.38
CA THR A 79 -13.03 -0.77 -4.32
C THR A 79 -12.70 0.31 -3.29
N LEU A 80 -11.81 -0.02 -2.36
CA LEU A 80 -11.31 0.91 -1.34
C LEU A 80 -9.81 1.09 -1.52
N ASN A 81 -9.39 2.31 -1.79
CA ASN A 81 -7.98 2.69 -1.73
C ASN A 81 -7.74 3.39 -0.40
N LEU A 82 -7.26 2.62 0.60
CA LEU A 82 -6.96 3.14 1.91
C LEU A 82 -5.70 4.01 1.84
N LYS A 83 -5.89 5.30 2.09
CA LYS A 83 -4.79 6.25 2.24
C LYS A 83 -4.36 6.33 3.70
N PRO A 84 -3.13 6.79 3.98
CA PRO A 84 -2.76 7.19 5.33
C PRO A 84 -3.81 8.18 5.90
N MET A 85 -4.04 8.10 7.19
CA MET A 85 -4.92 9.05 7.89
C MET A 85 -4.41 10.48 7.72
N ASP A 86 -5.32 11.41 7.63
CA ASP A 86 -4.98 12.83 7.67
C ASP A 86 -4.57 13.29 9.09
N TYR A 87 -4.23 14.59 9.21
CA TYR A 87 -3.87 15.17 10.50
C TYR A 87 -4.98 15.02 11.54
N TYR A 88 -6.24 15.28 11.16
CA TYR A 88 -7.37 15.27 12.10
C TYR A 88 -7.65 13.86 12.60
N GLU A 89 -7.61 12.86 11.73
CA GLU A 89 -7.79 11.46 12.07
C GLU A 89 -6.63 10.95 12.95
N SER A 90 -5.39 11.30 12.59
CA SER A 90 -4.20 10.94 13.36
C SER A 90 -4.20 11.55 14.75
N ALA A 91 -4.63 12.81 14.90
CA ALA A 91 -4.68 13.52 16.17
C ALA A 91 -5.59 12.85 17.22
N LEU A 92 -6.53 12.00 16.80
CA LEU A 92 -7.39 11.23 17.71
C LEU A 92 -6.62 10.17 18.51
N PHE A 93 -5.46 9.72 18.03
CA PHE A 93 -4.63 8.73 18.73
C PHE A 93 -3.92 9.29 19.96
N TYR A 94 -3.69 10.61 20.01
CA TYR A 94 -2.93 11.27 21.07
C TYR A 94 -3.65 12.54 21.59
N PRO A 95 -4.87 12.38 22.15
CA PRO A 95 -5.71 13.51 22.54
C PRO A 95 -5.12 14.38 23.69
N ALA A 96 -4.18 13.82 24.46
CA ALA A 96 -3.56 14.52 25.59
C ALA A 96 -2.53 15.57 25.17
N PHE A 97 -2.06 15.57 23.93
CA PHE A 97 -1.08 16.53 23.44
C PHE A 97 -1.74 17.87 23.04
N SER A 98 -0.98 18.96 23.16
CA SER A 98 -1.37 20.25 22.60
C SER A 98 -1.50 20.19 21.07
N ASP A 99 -2.23 21.11 20.47
CA ASP A 99 -2.41 21.13 19.02
C ASP A 99 -1.08 21.34 18.28
N GLU A 100 -0.16 22.13 18.85
CA GLU A 100 1.19 22.30 18.32
C GLU A 100 1.98 20.97 18.34
N ASP A 101 1.92 20.22 19.45
CA ASP A 101 2.60 18.95 19.57
C ASP A 101 1.96 17.87 18.68
N LYS A 102 0.63 17.89 18.48
CA LYS A 102 -0.04 17.03 17.50
C LYS A 102 0.47 17.26 16.07
N VAL A 103 0.68 18.53 15.68
CA VAL A 103 1.28 18.86 14.39
C VAL A 103 2.71 18.33 14.30
N ARG A 104 3.51 18.49 15.36
CA ARG A 104 4.89 17.96 15.42
C ARG A 104 4.90 16.44 15.31
N ILE A 105 4.01 15.75 16.03
CA ILE A 105 3.88 14.29 15.97
C ILE A 105 3.52 13.85 14.54
N TYR A 106 2.49 14.47 13.96
CA TYR A 106 2.05 14.12 12.61
C TYR A 106 3.14 14.37 11.56
N SER A 107 3.95 15.42 11.70
CA SER A 107 5.05 15.71 10.78
C SER A 107 6.17 14.66 10.80
N VAL A 108 6.30 13.90 11.89
CA VAL A 108 7.34 12.86 12.07
C VAL A 108 6.78 11.47 11.78
N PHE A 109 5.61 11.13 12.34
CA PHE A 109 5.06 9.76 12.28
C PHE A 109 4.03 9.57 11.16
N GLY A 110 3.54 10.66 10.56
CA GLY A 110 2.56 10.62 9.48
C GLY A 110 1.22 10.00 9.89
N GLY A 111 0.47 9.53 8.89
CA GLY A 111 -0.89 9.02 9.04
C GLY A 111 -1.01 7.49 9.15
N ILE A 112 0.06 6.76 9.42
CA ILE A 112 -0.03 5.30 9.56
C ILE A 112 -0.55 4.93 10.95
N PRO A 113 -1.70 4.24 11.06
CA PRO A 113 -2.32 3.89 12.35
C PRO A 113 -1.36 3.15 13.29
N TYR A 114 -0.54 2.27 12.75
CA TYR A 114 0.44 1.51 13.51
C TYR A 114 1.44 2.41 14.22
N TYR A 115 1.97 3.45 13.56
CA TYR A 115 2.92 4.38 14.18
C TYR A 115 2.24 5.25 15.21
N ASN A 116 1.08 5.79 14.89
CA ASN A 116 0.31 6.68 15.78
C ASN A 116 -0.07 6.00 17.10
N ARG A 117 -0.43 4.70 17.07
CA ARG A 117 -0.76 3.95 18.29
C ARG A 117 0.42 3.66 19.23
N LEU A 118 1.67 3.82 18.75
CA LEU A 118 2.87 3.63 19.58
C LEU A 118 3.21 4.85 20.43
N ILE A 119 2.64 6.00 20.14
CA ILE A 119 2.94 7.26 20.80
C ILE A 119 2.42 7.23 22.23
N ASP A 120 3.30 7.44 23.20
CA ASP A 120 2.96 7.50 24.61
C ASP A 120 2.57 8.92 24.98
N GLY A 121 1.28 9.12 25.33
CA GLY A 121 0.74 10.40 25.75
C GLY A 121 1.27 10.93 27.11
N LYS A 122 2.07 10.12 27.83
CA LYS A 122 2.71 10.54 29.09
C LYS A 122 4.12 11.12 28.87
N LYS A 123 4.64 11.01 27.65
CA LYS A 123 5.99 11.46 27.25
C LYS A 123 5.89 12.67 26.35
N SER A 124 6.94 13.47 26.33
CA SER A 124 7.06 14.57 25.37
C SER A 124 7.19 14.05 23.93
N VAL A 125 6.95 14.89 22.95
CA VAL A 125 7.17 14.58 21.52
C VAL A 125 8.61 14.12 21.29
N ARG A 126 9.58 14.80 21.89
CA ARG A 126 11.01 14.46 21.77
C ARG A 126 11.32 13.07 22.32
N GLU A 127 10.80 12.71 23.48
CA GLU A 127 11.01 11.39 24.07
C GLU A 127 10.42 10.29 23.19
N ASN A 128 9.21 10.49 22.67
CA ASN A 128 8.61 9.56 21.73
C ASN A 128 9.48 9.36 20.46
N ILE A 129 10.02 10.43 19.88
CA ILE A 129 10.90 10.35 18.71
C ILE A 129 12.18 9.58 19.05
N ILE A 130 12.81 9.89 20.17
CA ILE A 130 14.05 9.20 20.59
C ILE A 130 13.80 7.71 20.77
N GLU A 131 12.77 7.33 21.50
CA GLU A 131 12.49 5.94 21.85
C GLU A 131 11.97 5.12 20.67
N LEU A 132 11.16 5.72 19.79
CA LEU A 132 10.54 4.99 18.70
C LEU A 132 11.38 4.96 17.42
N ILE A 133 12.25 5.97 17.20
CA ILE A 133 12.97 6.13 15.92
C ILE A 133 14.49 6.25 16.14
N ALA A 134 14.96 7.14 17.03
CA ALA A 134 16.35 7.58 17.03
C ALA A 134 17.29 6.72 17.90
N SER A 135 16.77 5.95 18.84
CA SER A 135 17.61 5.08 19.69
C SER A 135 18.00 3.80 18.91
N PRO A 136 19.23 3.32 19.10
CA PRO A 136 19.64 2.03 18.52
C PRO A 136 18.70 0.89 18.98
N GLY A 137 18.14 0.15 18.02
CA GLY A 137 17.14 -0.89 18.28
C GLY A 137 15.71 -0.36 18.49
N ALA A 138 15.46 0.92 18.23
CA ALA A 138 14.13 1.49 18.29
C ALA A 138 13.17 0.80 17.31
N ARG A 139 11.90 0.72 17.71
CA ARG A 139 10.89 -0.07 16.99
C ARG A 139 10.67 0.36 15.54
N LEU A 140 10.89 1.63 15.23
CA LEU A 140 10.71 2.21 13.89
C LEU A 140 12.05 2.66 13.26
N GLU A 141 13.21 2.32 13.89
CA GLU A 141 14.54 2.73 13.40
C GLU A 141 14.77 2.40 11.92
N ASN A 142 14.40 1.19 11.51
CA ASN A 142 14.66 0.69 10.15
C ASN A 142 13.41 0.65 9.26
N GLU A 143 12.30 1.23 9.68
CA GLU A 143 11.01 1.11 9.00
C GLU A 143 11.06 1.59 7.56
N VAL A 144 11.65 2.75 7.31
CA VAL A 144 11.80 3.30 5.95
C VAL A 144 12.68 2.41 5.09
N SER A 145 13.81 1.94 5.62
CA SER A 145 14.72 1.05 4.89
C SER A 145 14.09 -0.30 4.57
N MET A 146 13.31 -0.85 5.49
CA MET A 146 12.58 -2.11 5.30
C MET A 146 11.48 -1.94 4.25
N TYR A 147 10.72 -0.85 4.30
CA TYR A 147 9.69 -0.55 3.29
C TYR A 147 10.32 -0.38 1.90
N LEU A 148 11.37 0.43 1.79
CA LEU A 148 12.09 0.63 0.52
C LEU A 148 12.65 -0.70 -0.02
N SER A 149 13.19 -1.54 0.85
CA SER A 149 13.73 -2.84 0.45
C SER A 149 12.64 -3.83 0.00
N SER A 150 11.49 -3.84 0.62
CA SER A 150 10.42 -4.80 0.29
C SER A 150 9.66 -4.43 -0.97
N GLU A 151 9.32 -3.14 -1.13
CA GLU A 151 8.45 -2.68 -2.21
C GLU A 151 9.21 -2.21 -3.46
N ILE A 152 10.37 -1.58 -3.26
CA ILE A 152 11.08 -0.86 -4.32
C ILE A 152 12.24 -1.66 -4.90
N SER A 153 12.83 -2.59 -4.14
CA SER A 153 13.95 -3.41 -4.62
C SER A 153 13.64 -4.24 -5.88
N LYS A 154 12.37 -4.46 -6.16
CA LYS A 154 11.88 -5.17 -7.37
C LYS A 154 11.90 -4.29 -8.62
N ILE A 155 12.08 -2.98 -8.47
CA ILE A 155 12.14 -2.04 -9.59
C ILE A 155 13.61 -1.70 -9.86
N THR A 156 14.14 -2.19 -10.97
CA THR A 156 15.51 -1.87 -11.40
C THR A 156 15.70 -0.36 -11.49
N ASN A 157 16.78 0.16 -10.95
CA ASN A 157 17.15 1.59 -10.91
C ASN A 157 16.21 2.49 -10.06
N ALA A 158 15.34 1.94 -9.22
CA ALA A 158 14.48 2.75 -8.37
C ALA A 158 15.28 3.58 -7.35
N ASN A 159 16.32 3.00 -6.76
CA ASN A 159 17.16 3.69 -5.78
C ASN A 159 17.87 4.90 -6.38
N GLU A 160 18.40 4.77 -7.59
CA GLU A 160 19.08 5.85 -8.33
C GLU A 160 18.11 7.01 -8.63
N VAL A 161 16.87 6.68 -8.98
CA VAL A 161 15.81 7.68 -9.20
C VAL A 161 15.44 8.35 -7.88
N PHE A 162 15.30 7.61 -6.78
CA PHE A 162 15.04 8.18 -5.46
C PHE A 162 16.15 9.10 -4.98
N GLU A 163 17.41 8.72 -5.17
CA GLU A 163 18.52 9.60 -4.81
C GLU A 163 18.49 10.93 -5.60
N ALA A 164 18.16 10.87 -6.88
CA ALA A 164 18.03 12.09 -7.69
C ALA A 164 16.88 12.96 -7.16
N LEU A 165 15.70 12.37 -6.87
CA LEU A 165 14.56 13.08 -6.30
C LEU A 165 14.87 13.67 -4.90
N ALA A 166 15.56 12.92 -4.05
CA ALA A 166 15.97 13.37 -2.71
C ALA A 166 16.96 14.53 -2.74
N LYS A 167 17.79 14.62 -3.80
CA LYS A 167 18.67 15.77 -4.07
C LYS A 167 17.91 16.99 -4.61
N GLY A 168 16.58 16.89 -4.82
CA GLY A 168 15.73 17.98 -5.29
C GLY A 168 15.55 18.08 -6.80
N PHE A 169 16.07 17.11 -7.57
CA PHE A 169 15.86 17.08 -9.02
C PHE A 169 14.42 16.60 -9.31
N SER A 170 13.59 17.46 -9.89
CA SER A 170 12.17 17.17 -10.15
C SER A 170 11.81 17.18 -11.64
N ARG A 171 12.70 17.66 -12.51
CA ARG A 171 12.47 17.64 -13.96
C ARG A 171 13.00 16.36 -14.56
N TYR A 172 12.26 15.79 -15.49
CA TYR A 172 12.60 14.54 -16.17
C TYR A 172 14.05 14.48 -16.66
N LYS A 173 14.53 15.55 -17.34
CA LYS A 173 15.88 15.61 -17.85
C LYS A 173 16.93 15.58 -16.74
N ASP A 174 16.70 16.34 -15.68
CA ASP A 174 17.63 16.44 -14.56
C ASP A 174 17.68 15.11 -13.79
N ILE A 175 16.53 14.44 -13.62
CA ILE A 175 16.46 13.10 -13.02
C ILE A 175 17.23 12.09 -13.88
N LEU A 176 17.07 12.11 -15.21
CA LEU A 176 17.78 11.23 -16.12
C LEU A 176 19.30 11.38 -16.00
N ASP A 177 19.76 12.65 -16.03
CA ASP A 177 21.19 12.96 -15.96
C ASP A 177 21.82 12.59 -14.60
N GLN A 178 21.05 12.67 -13.51
CA GLN A 178 21.54 12.45 -12.14
C GLN A 178 21.37 11.00 -11.66
N SER A 179 20.35 10.30 -12.13
CA SER A 179 20.08 8.91 -11.72
C SER A 179 20.95 7.88 -12.45
N HIS A 180 21.68 8.31 -13.48
CA HIS A 180 22.49 7.41 -14.32
C HIS A 180 21.71 6.22 -14.91
N VAL A 181 20.39 6.35 -15.03
CA VAL A 181 19.56 5.35 -15.70
C VAL A 181 19.94 5.29 -17.19
N SER A 182 20.06 4.10 -17.72
CA SER A 182 20.70 3.82 -19.02
C SER A 182 20.03 4.50 -20.22
N SER A 183 18.77 4.89 -20.11
CA SER A 183 18.04 5.55 -21.21
C SER A 183 16.76 6.26 -20.73
N GLY A 184 16.27 7.19 -21.54
CA GLY A 184 14.99 7.87 -21.30
C GLY A 184 13.82 6.91 -21.16
N PRO A 185 13.60 5.93 -22.04
CA PRO A 185 12.54 4.93 -21.87
C PRO A 185 12.65 4.13 -20.57
N ALA A 186 13.85 3.79 -20.12
CA ALA A 186 14.04 3.10 -18.84
C ALA A 186 13.63 3.98 -17.65
N LEU A 187 13.95 5.28 -17.68
CA LEU A 187 13.50 6.21 -16.64
C LEU A 187 11.97 6.34 -16.63
N VAL A 188 11.31 6.40 -17.80
CA VAL A 188 9.85 6.44 -17.88
C VAL A 188 9.24 5.22 -17.22
N ASP A 189 9.75 4.01 -17.49
CA ASP A 189 9.25 2.76 -16.90
C ASP A 189 9.37 2.77 -15.36
N VAL A 190 10.52 3.25 -14.85
CA VAL A 190 10.72 3.37 -13.39
C VAL A 190 9.75 4.38 -12.78
N LEU A 191 9.65 5.58 -13.35
CA LEU A 191 8.76 6.63 -12.85
C LEU A 191 7.30 6.20 -12.91
N ASP A 192 6.87 5.57 -14.00
CA ASP A 192 5.49 5.09 -14.14
C ASP A 192 5.17 4.01 -13.09
N LYS A 193 6.11 3.12 -12.77
CA LYS A 193 5.94 2.14 -11.69
C LYS A 193 5.82 2.81 -10.33
N LEU A 194 6.71 3.75 -10.00
CA LEU A 194 6.68 4.48 -8.73
C LEU A 194 5.41 5.33 -8.56
N ILE A 195 4.92 5.95 -9.65
CA ILE A 195 3.66 6.70 -9.65
C ILE A 195 2.46 5.75 -9.43
N ARG A 196 2.44 4.59 -10.10
CA ARG A 196 1.37 3.59 -9.92
C ARG A 196 1.32 3.03 -8.51
N MET A 197 2.47 2.95 -7.83
CA MET A 197 2.58 2.52 -6.43
C MET A 197 2.24 3.64 -5.43
N ASP A 198 1.86 4.82 -5.89
CA ASP A 198 1.59 6.01 -5.07
C ASP A 198 2.80 6.47 -4.21
N VAL A 199 4.04 6.17 -4.65
CA VAL A 199 5.29 6.54 -3.96
C VAL A 199 5.83 7.88 -4.47
N VAL A 200 5.57 8.20 -5.71
CA VAL A 200 5.96 9.46 -6.38
C VAL A 200 4.75 10.04 -7.08
N ASP A 201 4.58 11.36 -6.99
CA ASP A 201 3.54 12.09 -7.70
C ASP A 201 4.11 12.86 -8.89
N LYS A 202 3.33 12.92 -9.98
CA LYS A 202 3.62 13.77 -11.12
C LYS A 202 2.89 15.11 -10.98
N ILE A 203 3.64 16.17 -10.71
CA ILE A 203 3.10 17.53 -10.66
C ILE A 203 3.17 18.14 -12.06
N THR A 204 2.02 18.56 -12.58
CA THR A 204 1.97 19.36 -13.81
C THR A 204 1.97 20.83 -13.42
N PRO A 205 2.90 21.68 -13.93
CA PRO A 205 2.86 23.11 -13.70
C PRO A 205 1.51 23.70 -14.18
N ILE A 206 0.95 24.58 -13.38
CA ILE A 206 -0.25 25.36 -13.72
C ILE A 206 0.13 26.45 -14.71
#